data_cb11a45706990c32d88bcbd5bb207ecc
#
_entry.id   cb11a45706990c32d88bcbd5bb207ecc
#
_cell.length_a   1.000
_cell.length_b   1.000
_cell.length_c   1.000
_cell.angle_alpha   90.00
_cell.angle_beta   90.00
_cell.angle_gamma   90.00
#
_symmetry.space_group_name_H-M   'P 1'
#
loop_
_entity.id
_entity.type
_entity.pdbx_description
1 polymer ?
#
loop_
_entity_poly.entity_id
_entity_poly.type
_entity_poly.pdbx_seq_one_letter_code
_entity_poly.pdbx_strand_id
1 'polypeptide(L)'
;GLIAALYALFPVLLALQFGSWVGKLGEAKFIIYGTLAMMITSVALIFANNLVTLGIATAAAGLAHLACMVGGQSMVALRAPRASYERYFGFYTFSASVGHMLGPIVASIVAGSDGTLPKSTSNAFLLGVVLTVIALVPVIKWRNERPTVEGKENEEGTFKAAVNLVKRPGIMAAIYISLAISSAADVLVVFLPLFGTENNFSPYAIGAILAIRAGTTMLSRFFLGRLSQRFSTFQLLWWSTIISTICCGAMAFAHTPISLGAIVFIAGFSLGIGQPL
;
A
#
# COMPACT_ATOMS: atom_id res chain seq x y z
N GLY A 1 14.94 -5.72 9.60
CA GLY A 1 15.00 -6.38 8.27
C GLY A 1 14.14 -7.63 8.18
N LEU A 2 14.52 -8.75 8.85
CA LEU A 2 13.89 -10.07 8.68
C LEU A 2 12.39 -10.10 9.00
N ILE A 3 11.96 -9.48 10.10
CA ILE A 3 10.53 -9.42 10.49
C ILE A 3 9.71 -8.64 9.45
N ALA A 4 10.23 -7.53 8.92
CA ALA A 4 9.55 -6.79 7.86
C ALA A 4 9.46 -7.61 6.55
N ALA A 5 10.48 -8.42 6.24
CA ALA A 5 10.45 -9.35 5.11
C ALA A 5 9.35 -10.41 5.26
N LEU A 6 9.10 -10.92 6.46
CA LEU A 6 8.02 -11.89 6.73
C LEU A 6 6.63 -11.31 6.44
N TYR A 7 6.44 -10.00 6.65
CA TYR A 7 5.18 -9.32 6.30
C TYR A 7 4.88 -9.39 4.81
N ALA A 8 5.89 -9.33 3.94
CA ALA A 8 5.73 -9.34 2.49
C ALA A 8 5.85 -10.73 1.86
N LEU A 9 6.57 -11.66 2.48
CA LEU A 9 6.92 -12.97 1.90
C LEU A 9 5.68 -13.81 1.56
N PHE A 10 4.81 -14.04 2.55
CA PHE A 10 3.62 -14.86 2.36
C PHE A 10 2.58 -14.22 1.42
N PRO A 11 2.33 -12.90 1.46
CA PRO A 11 1.55 -12.20 0.44
C PRO A 11 2.03 -12.45 -0.97
N VAL A 12 3.33 -12.39 -1.24
CA VAL A 12 3.88 -12.64 -2.59
C VAL A 12 3.59 -14.06 -3.06
N LEU A 13 3.78 -15.06 -2.18
CA LEU A 13 3.55 -16.47 -2.50
C LEU A 13 2.06 -16.80 -2.72
N LEU A 14 1.16 -16.13 -2.00
CA LEU A 14 -0.26 -16.46 -1.98
C LEU A 14 -1.15 -15.47 -2.77
N ALA A 15 -0.58 -14.44 -3.39
CA ALA A 15 -1.33 -13.40 -4.10
C ALA A 15 -2.29 -13.98 -5.18
N LEU A 16 -1.82 -14.96 -5.96
CA LEU A 16 -2.64 -15.61 -7.00
C LEU A 16 -3.79 -16.42 -6.41
N GLN A 17 -3.54 -17.13 -5.31
CA GLN A 17 -4.58 -17.90 -4.62
C GLN A 17 -5.65 -16.98 -4.03
N PHE A 18 -5.25 -15.85 -3.45
CA PHE A 18 -6.17 -14.86 -2.91
C PHE A 18 -7.07 -14.27 -3.99
N GLY A 19 -6.53 -13.98 -5.18
CA GLY A 19 -7.33 -13.58 -6.34
C GLY A 19 -8.41 -14.59 -6.72
N SER A 20 -8.06 -15.89 -6.72
CA SER A 20 -9.02 -16.98 -6.98
C SER A 20 -10.07 -17.11 -5.87
N TRP A 21 -9.66 -16.98 -4.61
CA TRP A 21 -10.56 -17.09 -3.47
C TRP A 21 -11.57 -15.95 -3.38
N VAL A 22 -11.17 -14.74 -3.77
CA VAL A 22 -12.11 -13.60 -3.88
C VAL A 22 -13.21 -13.92 -4.89
N GLY A 23 -12.86 -14.49 -6.05
CA GLY A 23 -13.85 -14.90 -7.05
C GLY A 23 -14.86 -15.92 -6.54
N LYS A 24 -14.42 -16.86 -5.68
CA LYS A 24 -15.28 -17.93 -5.14
C LYS A 24 -16.11 -17.48 -3.92
N LEU A 25 -15.52 -16.72 -3.01
CA LEU A 25 -16.15 -16.31 -1.75
C LEU A 25 -16.98 -15.02 -1.89
N GLY A 26 -16.71 -14.25 -2.91
CA GLY A 26 -17.22 -12.89 -3.10
C GLY A 26 -16.40 -11.85 -2.34
N GLU A 27 -16.27 -10.67 -2.94
CA GLU A 27 -15.39 -9.58 -2.46
C GLU A 27 -15.75 -9.09 -1.06
N ALA A 28 -17.05 -8.94 -0.75
CA ALA A 28 -17.48 -8.42 0.55
C ALA A 28 -17.14 -9.37 1.71
N LYS A 29 -17.38 -10.68 1.53
CA LYS A 29 -17.01 -11.69 2.53
C LYS A 29 -15.51 -11.75 2.71
N PHE A 30 -14.76 -11.65 1.62
CA PHE A 30 -13.30 -11.70 1.64
C PHE A 30 -12.70 -10.52 2.40
N ILE A 31 -13.25 -9.30 2.23
CA ILE A 31 -12.87 -8.13 3.02
C ILE A 31 -13.20 -8.34 4.50
N ILE A 32 -14.37 -8.89 4.83
CA ILE A 32 -14.75 -9.18 6.22
C ILE A 32 -13.73 -10.11 6.86
N TYR A 33 -13.40 -11.23 6.21
CA TYR A 33 -12.42 -12.19 6.75
C TYR A 33 -11.01 -11.56 6.85
N GLY A 34 -10.59 -10.77 5.87
CA GLY A 34 -9.34 -10.02 5.93
C GLY A 34 -9.30 -9.05 7.10
N THR A 35 -10.37 -8.29 7.30
CA THR A 35 -10.46 -7.30 8.40
C THR A 35 -10.51 -7.98 9.76
N LEU A 36 -11.23 -9.09 9.90
CA LEU A 36 -11.22 -9.90 11.14
C LEU A 36 -9.84 -10.49 11.41
N ALA A 37 -9.14 -10.98 10.38
CA ALA A 37 -7.78 -11.46 10.51
C ALA A 37 -6.83 -10.33 10.92
N MET A 38 -6.98 -9.10 10.37
CA MET A 38 -6.22 -7.93 10.80
C MET A 38 -6.45 -7.60 12.27
N MET A 39 -7.69 -7.68 12.73
CA MET A 39 -8.02 -7.48 14.15
C MET A 39 -7.33 -8.52 15.03
N ILE A 40 -7.43 -9.81 14.68
CA ILE A 40 -6.83 -10.91 15.44
C ILE A 40 -5.30 -10.76 15.47
N THR A 41 -4.67 -10.44 14.36
CA THR A 41 -3.21 -10.25 14.28
C THR A 41 -2.73 -9.02 15.04
N SER A 42 -3.52 -7.94 15.07
CA SER A 42 -3.22 -6.76 15.89
C SER A 42 -3.25 -7.12 17.38
N VAL A 43 -4.23 -7.93 17.82
CA VAL A 43 -4.26 -8.46 19.19
C VAL A 43 -3.07 -9.39 19.45
N ALA A 44 -2.74 -10.30 18.52
CA ALA A 44 -1.60 -11.19 18.66
C ALA A 44 -0.26 -10.42 18.79
N LEU A 45 -0.11 -9.30 18.10
CA LEU A 45 1.07 -8.43 18.21
C LEU A 45 1.21 -7.78 19.60
N ILE A 46 0.09 -7.50 20.30
CA ILE A 46 0.13 -6.99 21.69
C ILE A 46 0.76 -8.03 22.63
N PHE A 47 0.51 -9.31 22.40
CA PHE A 47 0.99 -10.42 23.23
C PHE A 47 2.30 -11.05 22.71
N ALA A 48 2.90 -10.52 21.66
CA ALA A 48 4.13 -11.04 21.07
C ALA A 48 5.34 -10.70 21.96
N ASN A 49 5.80 -11.67 22.77
CA ASN A 49 6.86 -11.48 23.76
C ASN A 49 8.24 -11.98 23.30
N ASN A 50 8.32 -12.61 22.13
CA ASN A 50 9.56 -13.12 21.57
C ASN A 50 9.61 -12.96 20.05
N LEU A 51 10.78 -13.13 19.46
CA LEU A 51 11.02 -12.93 18.04
C LEU A 51 10.19 -13.85 17.14
N VAL A 52 9.92 -15.08 17.61
CA VAL A 52 9.15 -16.08 16.85
C VAL A 52 7.69 -15.70 16.81
N THR A 53 7.08 -15.40 17.98
CA THR A 53 5.67 -14.96 18.04
C THR A 53 5.45 -13.65 17.29
N LEU A 54 6.39 -12.70 17.38
CA LEU A 54 6.38 -11.46 16.62
C LEU A 54 6.44 -11.73 15.11
N GLY A 55 7.33 -12.64 14.68
CA GLY A 55 7.46 -13.03 13.28
C GLY A 55 6.21 -13.68 12.71
N ILE A 56 5.60 -14.61 13.45
CA ILE A 56 4.36 -15.29 13.05
C ILE A 56 3.20 -14.29 12.97
N ALA A 57 3.03 -13.45 13.99
CA ALA A 57 1.97 -12.44 14.01
C ALA A 57 2.14 -11.42 12.86
N THR A 58 3.37 -11.00 12.56
CA THR A 58 3.67 -10.09 11.44
C THR A 58 3.39 -10.75 10.09
N ALA A 59 3.77 -12.01 9.91
CA ALA A 59 3.47 -12.75 8.68
C ALA A 59 1.95 -12.90 8.46
N ALA A 60 1.22 -13.25 9.53
CA ALA A 60 -0.24 -13.33 9.49
C ALA A 60 -0.90 -11.96 9.20
N ALA A 61 -0.36 -10.86 9.77
CA ALA A 61 -0.81 -9.51 9.48
C ALA A 61 -0.62 -9.15 8.00
N GLY A 62 0.50 -9.55 7.39
CA GLY A 62 0.74 -9.38 5.95
C GLY A 62 -0.30 -10.09 5.09
N LEU A 63 -0.68 -11.34 5.43
CA LEU A 63 -1.74 -12.07 4.73
C LEU A 63 -3.12 -11.42 4.91
N ALA A 64 -3.42 -10.96 6.12
CA ALA A 64 -4.67 -10.26 6.41
C ALA A 64 -4.76 -8.94 5.61
N HIS A 65 -3.64 -8.20 5.52
CA HIS A 65 -3.54 -6.99 4.70
C HIS A 65 -3.75 -7.30 3.21
N LEU A 66 -3.11 -8.36 2.68
CA LEU A 66 -3.33 -8.81 1.30
C LEU A 66 -4.81 -9.11 1.05
N ALA A 67 -5.49 -9.79 1.98
CA ALA A 67 -6.91 -10.09 1.83
C ALA A 67 -7.77 -8.81 1.72
N CYS A 68 -7.50 -7.81 2.55
CA CYS A 68 -8.19 -6.52 2.49
C CYS A 68 -7.90 -5.78 1.18
N MET A 69 -6.64 -5.78 0.73
CA MET A 69 -6.23 -5.12 -0.50
C MET A 69 -6.87 -5.76 -1.73
N VAL A 70 -6.75 -7.09 -1.88
CA VAL A 70 -7.29 -7.83 -3.03
C VAL A 70 -8.82 -7.76 -3.03
N GLY A 71 -9.46 -7.91 -1.86
CA GLY A 71 -10.91 -7.77 -1.72
C GLY A 71 -11.41 -6.37 -2.08
N GLY A 72 -10.73 -5.32 -1.60
CA GLY A 72 -11.08 -3.92 -1.90
C GLY A 72 -10.93 -3.57 -3.38
N GLN A 73 -9.81 -3.97 -4.00
CA GLN A 73 -9.60 -3.78 -5.44
C GLN A 73 -10.63 -4.54 -6.27
N SER A 74 -10.93 -5.78 -5.92
CA SER A 74 -11.96 -6.59 -6.59
C SER A 74 -13.36 -5.98 -6.44
N MET A 75 -13.68 -5.43 -5.27
CA MET A 75 -14.94 -4.74 -5.03
C MET A 75 -15.09 -3.53 -5.94
N VAL A 76 -14.05 -2.73 -6.11
CA VAL A 76 -14.04 -1.59 -7.05
C VAL A 76 -14.17 -2.11 -8.49
N ALA A 77 -13.40 -3.13 -8.87
CA ALA A 77 -13.40 -3.68 -10.21
C ALA A 77 -14.78 -4.23 -10.64
N LEU A 78 -15.50 -4.86 -9.72
CA LEU A 78 -16.78 -5.52 -10.00
C LEU A 78 -17.98 -4.59 -9.89
N ARG A 79 -17.91 -3.56 -9.02
CA ARG A 79 -19.06 -2.70 -8.71
C ARG A 79 -18.99 -1.31 -9.34
N ALA A 80 -17.82 -0.84 -9.74
CA ALA A 80 -17.70 0.47 -10.37
C ALA A 80 -18.26 0.44 -11.81
N PRO A 81 -19.09 1.43 -12.21
CA PRO A 81 -19.51 1.57 -13.58
C PRO A 81 -18.30 1.74 -14.50
N ARG A 82 -18.27 1.06 -15.65
CA ARG A 82 -17.14 1.10 -16.60
C ARG A 82 -16.73 2.53 -16.97
N ALA A 83 -17.70 3.41 -17.19
CA ALA A 83 -17.45 4.83 -17.51
C ALA A 83 -16.78 5.64 -16.39
N SER A 84 -16.80 5.15 -15.14
CA SER A 84 -16.28 5.85 -13.96
C SER A 84 -15.24 5.03 -13.21
N TYR A 85 -14.78 3.91 -13.78
CA TYR A 85 -13.86 2.96 -13.14
C TYR A 85 -12.62 3.65 -12.57
N GLU A 86 -11.95 4.47 -13.38
CA GLU A 86 -10.74 5.19 -12.99
C GLU A 86 -10.98 6.13 -11.80
N ARG A 87 -12.16 6.77 -11.76
CA ARG A 87 -12.55 7.66 -10.65
C ARG A 87 -12.73 6.89 -9.35
N TYR A 88 -13.41 5.75 -9.36
CA TYR A 88 -13.62 4.92 -8.15
C TYR A 88 -12.31 4.30 -7.68
N PHE A 89 -11.48 3.84 -8.61
CA PHE A 89 -10.15 3.33 -8.27
C PHE A 89 -9.25 4.44 -7.71
N GLY A 90 -9.35 5.66 -8.26
CA GLY A 90 -8.69 6.85 -7.74
C GLY A 90 -9.10 7.16 -6.30
N PHE A 91 -10.40 7.12 -5.97
CA PHE A 91 -10.86 7.30 -4.59
C PHE A 91 -10.36 6.20 -3.65
N TYR A 92 -10.35 4.95 -4.11
CA TYR A 92 -9.81 3.83 -3.33
C TYR A 92 -8.33 4.04 -3.00
N THR A 93 -7.52 4.33 -3.99
CA THR A 93 -6.06 4.56 -3.80
C THR A 93 -5.76 5.84 -3.02
N PHE A 94 -6.58 6.88 -3.18
CA PHE A 94 -6.50 8.11 -2.39
C PHE A 94 -6.77 7.81 -0.91
N SER A 95 -7.83 7.07 -0.59
CA SER A 95 -8.17 6.69 0.78
C SER A 95 -7.07 5.86 1.44
N ALA A 96 -6.48 4.92 0.70
CA ALA A 96 -5.32 4.15 1.17
C ALA A 96 -4.12 5.06 1.47
N SER A 97 -3.87 6.08 0.63
CA SER A 97 -2.78 7.04 0.83
C SER A 97 -2.99 7.91 2.07
N VAL A 98 -4.23 8.34 2.32
CA VAL A 98 -4.60 9.05 3.55
C VAL A 98 -4.31 8.19 4.78
N GLY A 99 -4.68 6.90 4.73
CA GLY A 99 -4.38 5.94 5.79
C GLY A 99 -2.87 5.78 6.02
N HIS A 100 -2.08 5.63 4.96
CA HIS A 100 -0.62 5.53 5.06
C HIS A 100 0.05 6.80 5.57
N MET A 101 -0.52 7.98 5.30
CA MET A 101 0.00 9.25 5.80
C MET A 101 -0.35 9.48 7.27
N LEU A 102 -1.62 9.28 7.63
CA LEU A 102 -2.11 9.55 8.98
C LEU A 102 -1.79 8.43 9.98
N GLY A 103 -1.73 7.18 9.51
CA GLY A 103 -1.53 6.01 10.35
C GLY A 103 -0.32 6.11 11.28
N PRO A 104 0.89 6.33 10.77
CA PRO A 104 2.09 6.47 11.59
C PRO A 104 2.02 7.64 12.58
N ILE A 105 1.42 8.78 12.18
CA ILE A 105 1.27 9.97 13.03
C ILE A 105 0.36 9.64 14.22
N VAL A 106 -0.83 9.11 13.94
CA VAL A 106 -1.81 8.78 14.99
C VAL A 106 -1.28 7.66 15.90
N ALA A 107 -0.65 6.63 15.30
CA ALA A 107 -0.03 5.55 16.06
C ALA A 107 1.07 6.07 17.00
N SER A 108 1.90 6.99 16.54
CA SER A 108 2.96 7.61 17.34
C SER A 108 2.39 8.43 18.52
N ILE A 109 1.34 9.22 18.28
CA ILE A 109 0.66 10.00 19.33
C ILE A 109 0.07 9.06 20.39
N VAL A 110 -0.64 8.00 19.96
CA VAL A 110 -1.29 7.04 20.87
C VAL A 110 -0.27 6.19 21.62
N ALA A 111 0.85 5.85 20.98
CA ALA A 111 1.96 5.15 21.64
C ALA A 111 2.69 6.03 22.65
N GLY A 112 2.42 7.35 22.68
CA GLY A 112 3.05 8.28 23.61
C GLY A 112 4.54 8.45 23.31
N SER A 113 4.94 8.63 22.06
CA SER A 113 6.35 8.84 21.70
C SER A 113 6.77 10.27 22.01
N ASP A 114 7.85 10.43 22.79
CA ASP A 114 8.47 11.71 23.08
C ASP A 114 9.53 12.10 22.03
N GLY A 115 9.37 11.59 20.80
CA GLY A 115 10.28 11.87 19.67
C GLY A 115 11.42 10.86 19.50
N THR A 116 11.69 9.98 20.45
CA THR A 116 12.77 8.95 20.34
C THR A 116 12.24 7.53 20.32
N LEU A 117 11.49 7.11 21.34
CA LEU A 117 10.92 5.75 21.44
C LEU A 117 9.46 5.81 21.91
N PRO A 118 8.59 4.93 21.40
CA PRO A 118 7.22 4.84 21.89
C PRO A 118 7.21 4.30 23.34
N LYS A 119 6.41 4.94 24.22
CA LYS A 119 6.23 4.48 25.61
C LYS A 119 5.44 3.16 25.68
N SER A 120 4.50 2.96 24.77
CA SER A 120 3.68 1.74 24.70
C SER A 120 3.30 1.41 23.25
N THR A 121 3.98 0.44 22.67
CA THR A 121 3.62 -0.11 21.35
C THR A 121 2.26 -0.82 21.39
N SER A 122 1.87 -1.38 22.54
CA SER A 122 0.56 -2.04 22.72
C SER A 122 -0.61 -1.08 22.46
N ASN A 123 -0.49 0.20 22.85
CA ASN A 123 -1.52 1.20 22.59
C ASN A 123 -1.69 1.45 21.09
N ALA A 124 -0.60 1.45 20.30
CA ALA A 124 -0.69 1.58 18.86
C ALA A 124 -1.39 0.37 18.20
N PHE A 125 -1.12 -0.84 18.67
CA PHE A 125 -1.82 -2.03 18.18
C PHE A 125 -3.30 -2.05 18.62
N LEU A 126 -3.61 -1.58 19.83
CA LEU A 126 -4.99 -1.43 20.29
C LEU A 126 -5.77 -0.43 19.41
N LEU A 127 -5.15 0.67 19.03
CA LEU A 127 -5.70 1.58 18.03
C LEU A 127 -6.01 0.85 16.71
N GLY A 128 -5.11 -0.02 16.24
CA GLY A 128 -5.33 -0.86 15.07
C GLY A 128 -6.58 -1.74 15.21
N VAL A 129 -6.79 -2.35 16.39
CA VAL A 129 -8.01 -3.12 16.69
C VAL A 129 -9.25 -2.25 16.59
N VAL A 130 -9.25 -1.07 17.21
CA VAL A 130 -10.40 -0.13 17.17
C VAL A 130 -10.72 0.29 15.74
N LEU A 131 -9.70 0.67 14.97
CA LEU A 131 -9.87 1.08 13.57
C LEU A 131 -10.41 -0.07 12.70
N THR A 132 -9.97 -1.31 12.92
CA THR A 132 -10.50 -2.47 12.18
C THR A 132 -11.94 -2.78 12.54
N VAL A 133 -12.36 -2.62 13.80
CA VAL A 133 -13.76 -2.72 14.21
C VAL A 133 -14.62 -1.67 13.52
N ILE A 134 -14.16 -0.42 13.49
CA ILE A 134 -14.87 0.67 12.78
C ILE A 134 -14.98 0.35 11.29
N ALA A 135 -13.93 -0.15 10.67
CA ALA A 135 -13.92 -0.50 9.25
C ALA A 135 -14.86 -1.67 8.90
N LEU A 136 -15.16 -2.58 9.84
CA LEU A 136 -16.10 -3.68 9.63
C LEU A 136 -17.55 -3.20 9.44
N VAL A 137 -17.94 -2.09 10.07
CA VAL A 137 -19.34 -1.62 10.06
C VAL A 137 -19.86 -1.39 8.63
N PRO A 138 -19.21 -0.59 7.77
CA PRO A 138 -19.70 -0.38 6.41
C PRO A 138 -19.64 -1.66 5.56
N VAL A 139 -18.64 -2.52 5.76
CA VAL A 139 -18.48 -3.75 4.96
C VAL A 139 -19.56 -4.76 5.27
N ILE A 140 -19.97 -4.91 6.55
CA ILE A 140 -21.08 -5.77 6.95
C ILE A 140 -22.40 -5.26 6.35
N LYS A 141 -22.61 -3.96 6.34
CA LYS A 141 -23.81 -3.35 5.75
C LYS A 141 -23.92 -3.66 4.25
N TRP A 142 -22.81 -3.65 3.53
CA TRP A 142 -22.77 -3.92 2.08
C TRP A 142 -22.67 -5.41 1.72
N ARG A 143 -22.54 -6.31 2.69
CA ARG A 143 -22.43 -7.76 2.46
C ARG A 143 -23.58 -8.33 1.65
N ASN A 144 -24.78 -7.81 1.83
CA ASN A 144 -26.00 -8.32 1.21
C ASN A 144 -26.27 -7.77 -0.20
N GLU A 145 -25.49 -6.80 -0.67
CA GLU A 145 -25.60 -6.30 -2.02
C GLU A 145 -24.99 -7.34 -2.98
N ARG A 146 -25.81 -7.89 -3.87
CA ARG A 146 -25.35 -8.86 -4.87
C ARG A 146 -24.35 -8.18 -5.83
N PRO A 147 -23.25 -8.83 -6.21
CA PRO A 147 -22.37 -8.31 -7.24
C PRO A 147 -23.14 -8.15 -8.55
N THR A 148 -22.91 -7.05 -9.24
CA THR A 148 -23.62 -6.70 -10.48
C THR A 148 -23.19 -7.56 -11.68
N VAL A 149 -22.13 -8.33 -11.50
CA VAL A 149 -21.58 -9.21 -12.54
C VAL A 149 -21.37 -10.60 -11.95
N GLU A 150 -22.08 -11.59 -12.48
CA GLU A 150 -21.73 -12.99 -12.28
C GLU A 150 -20.35 -13.21 -12.89
N GLY A 151 -19.35 -13.41 -12.04
CA GLY A 151 -18.03 -13.81 -12.50
C GLY A 151 -18.16 -15.13 -13.22
N LYS A 152 -17.93 -15.15 -14.54
CA LYS A 152 -17.76 -16.41 -15.27
C LYS A 152 -16.66 -17.19 -14.54
N GLU A 153 -16.99 -18.36 -14.01
CA GLU A 153 -16.00 -19.31 -13.53
C GLU A 153 -15.03 -19.56 -14.70
N ASN A 154 -13.80 -19.08 -14.55
CA ASN A 154 -12.74 -19.49 -15.44
C ASN A 154 -12.47 -20.96 -15.12
N GLU A 155 -12.92 -21.88 -15.97
CA GLU A 155 -12.65 -23.32 -15.90
C GLU A 155 -11.14 -23.62 -15.99
N GLU A 156 -10.34 -22.67 -16.44
CA GLU A 156 -8.87 -22.76 -16.43
C GLU A 156 -8.33 -22.54 -15.02
N GLY A 157 -7.49 -23.47 -14.52
CA GLY A 157 -6.83 -23.34 -13.23
C GLY A 157 -6.11 -21.97 -13.10
N THR A 158 -6.23 -21.34 -11.94
CA THR A 158 -5.74 -19.97 -11.65
C THR A 158 -4.31 -19.71 -12.13
N PHE A 159 -3.44 -20.70 -11.99
CA PHE A 159 -2.05 -20.61 -12.43
C PHE A 159 -1.93 -20.57 -13.97
N LYS A 160 -2.71 -21.38 -14.69
CA LYS A 160 -2.72 -21.39 -16.16
C LYS A 160 -3.26 -20.08 -16.71
N ALA A 161 -4.33 -19.55 -16.11
CA ALA A 161 -4.88 -18.23 -16.46
C ALA A 161 -3.86 -17.10 -16.24
N ALA A 162 -3.12 -17.14 -15.11
CA ALA A 162 -2.04 -16.16 -14.82
C ALA A 162 -0.91 -16.25 -15.85
N VAL A 163 -0.45 -17.46 -16.19
CA VAL A 163 0.58 -17.67 -17.23
C VAL A 163 0.12 -17.17 -18.60
N ASN A 164 -1.14 -17.44 -18.97
CA ASN A 164 -1.70 -16.96 -20.24
C ASN A 164 -1.82 -15.42 -20.26
N LEU A 165 -2.14 -14.79 -19.12
CA LEU A 165 -2.16 -13.34 -18.99
C LEU A 165 -0.79 -12.73 -19.19
N VAL A 166 0.23 -13.29 -18.54
CA VAL A 166 1.63 -12.83 -18.62
C VAL A 166 2.19 -12.90 -20.05
N LYS A 167 1.73 -13.87 -20.85
CA LYS A 167 2.14 -14.01 -22.26
C LYS A 167 1.55 -12.93 -23.17
N ARG A 168 0.56 -12.15 -22.73
CA ARG A 168 0.03 -11.06 -23.55
C ARG A 168 1.06 -9.95 -23.73
N PRO A 169 1.18 -9.39 -24.95
CA PRO A 169 2.16 -8.33 -25.23
C PRO A 169 1.92 -7.13 -24.30
N GLY A 170 3.00 -6.60 -23.73
CA GLY A 170 2.98 -5.45 -22.81
C GLY A 170 2.79 -5.78 -21.33
N ILE A 171 2.18 -6.91 -20.96
CA ILE A 171 1.92 -7.25 -19.55
C ILE A 171 3.22 -7.45 -18.77
N MET A 172 4.21 -8.14 -19.33
CA MET A 172 5.53 -8.29 -18.67
C MET A 172 6.22 -6.95 -18.42
N ALA A 173 6.16 -6.03 -19.39
CA ALA A 173 6.73 -4.70 -19.23
C ALA A 173 6.00 -3.91 -18.14
N ALA A 174 4.68 -3.99 -18.09
CA ALA A 174 3.88 -3.35 -17.04
C ALA A 174 4.22 -3.90 -15.65
N ILE A 175 4.32 -5.24 -15.51
CA ILE A 175 4.72 -5.89 -14.25
C ILE A 175 6.11 -5.42 -13.82
N TYR A 176 7.08 -5.40 -14.75
CA TYR A 176 8.45 -4.99 -14.42
C TYR A 176 8.52 -3.52 -13.99
N ILE A 177 7.84 -2.62 -14.70
CA ILE A 177 7.79 -1.20 -14.36
C ILE A 177 7.10 -1.00 -12.99
N SER A 178 5.98 -1.67 -12.76
CA SER A 178 5.26 -1.60 -11.48
C SER A 178 6.12 -2.11 -10.32
N LEU A 179 6.85 -3.22 -10.51
CA LEU A 179 7.79 -3.75 -9.53
C LEU A 179 8.91 -2.76 -9.23
N ALA A 180 9.52 -2.17 -10.25
CA ALA A 180 10.59 -1.19 -10.10
C ALA A 180 10.13 0.07 -9.34
N ILE A 181 8.97 0.62 -9.71
CA ILE A 181 8.40 1.81 -9.07
C ILE A 181 8.03 1.52 -7.60
N SER A 182 7.40 0.38 -7.33
CA SER A 182 7.01 -0.01 -5.96
C SER A 182 8.24 -0.26 -5.10
N SER A 183 9.24 -0.98 -5.62
CA SER A 183 10.50 -1.20 -4.91
C SER A 183 11.24 0.09 -4.60
N ALA A 184 11.29 1.04 -5.55
CA ALA A 184 11.90 2.35 -5.31
C ALA A 184 11.16 3.13 -4.20
N ALA A 185 9.82 3.08 -4.20
CA ALA A 185 9.02 3.72 -3.16
C ALA A 185 9.27 3.12 -1.77
N ASP A 186 9.37 1.78 -1.67
CA ASP A 186 9.61 1.07 -0.39
C ASP A 186 11.04 1.30 0.12
N VAL A 187 12.03 1.28 -0.79
CA VAL A 187 13.42 1.62 -0.45
C VAL A 187 13.50 3.02 0.14
N LEU A 188 12.82 4.00 -0.44
CA LEU A 188 12.80 5.36 0.10
C LEU A 188 12.21 5.41 1.52
N VAL A 189 11.14 4.66 1.81
CA VAL A 189 10.54 4.64 3.16
C VAL A 189 11.52 4.11 4.20
N VAL A 190 12.27 3.07 3.86
CA VAL A 190 13.18 2.38 4.79
C VAL A 190 14.49 3.13 4.96
N PHE A 191 15.06 3.64 3.87
CA PHE A 191 16.41 4.21 3.88
C PHE A 191 16.44 5.72 4.10
N LEU A 192 15.36 6.45 3.85
CA LEU A 192 15.30 7.89 4.07
C LEU A 192 15.56 8.30 5.54
N PRO A 193 14.97 7.61 6.57
CA PRO A 193 15.31 7.88 7.96
C PRO A 193 16.78 7.59 8.27
N LEU A 194 17.33 6.48 7.76
CA LEU A 194 18.72 6.11 7.96
C LEU A 194 19.65 7.17 7.38
N PHE A 195 19.44 7.57 6.13
CA PHE A 195 20.19 8.64 5.47
C PHE A 195 20.12 9.96 6.25
N GLY A 196 18.95 10.31 6.79
CA GLY A 196 18.77 11.51 7.60
C GLY A 196 19.59 11.45 8.91
N THR A 197 19.60 10.28 9.57
CA THR A 197 20.40 10.11 10.81
C THR A 197 21.90 10.15 10.54
N GLU A 198 22.37 9.53 9.46
CA GLU A 198 23.77 9.57 9.03
C GLU A 198 24.25 11.01 8.71
N ASN A 199 23.36 11.85 8.19
CA ASN A 199 23.63 13.26 7.91
C ASN A 199 23.31 14.20 9.09
N ASN A 200 23.08 13.66 10.30
CA ASN A 200 22.78 14.41 11.52
C ASN A 200 21.52 15.30 11.41
N PHE A 201 20.54 14.90 10.63
CA PHE A 201 19.26 15.61 10.57
C PHE A 201 18.47 15.37 11.86
N SER A 202 17.75 16.39 12.32
CA SER A 202 16.88 16.22 13.47
C SER A 202 15.75 15.22 13.20
N PRO A 203 15.28 14.49 14.21
CA PRO A 203 14.14 13.56 14.07
C PRO A 203 12.90 14.25 13.49
N TYR A 204 12.69 15.52 13.84
CA TYR A 204 11.61 16.35 13.30
C TYR A 204 11.76 16.57 11.79
N ALA A 205 12.98 16.88 11.31
CA ALA A 205 13.25 17.07 9.89
C ALA A 205 13.01 15.78 9.10
N ILE A 206 13.45 14.63 9.62
CA ILE A 206 13.22 13.31 9.03
C ILE A 206 11.72 13.02 8.93
N GLY A 207 10.97 13.25 10.01
CA GLY A 207 9.52 13.09 10.05
C GLY A 207 8.80 13.98 9.04
N ALA A 208 9.22 15.26 8.94
CA ALA A 208 8.68 16.20 7.96
C ALA A 208 8.92 15.75 6.51
N ILE A 209 10.12 15.25 6.19
CA ILE A 209 10.45 14.74 4.86
C ILE A 209 9.60 13.52 4.50
N LEU A 210 9.39 12.59 5.44
CA LEU A 210 8.50 11.45 5.24
C LEU A 210 7.04 11.89 5.02
N ALA A 211 6.59 12.89 5.77
CA ALA A 211 5.25 13.47 5.59
C ALA A 211 5.10 14.16 4.23
N ILE A 212 6.12 14.90 3.78
CA ILE A 212 6.17 15.49 2.43
C ILE A 212 6.03 14.40 1.37
N ARG A 213 6.79 13.31 1.48
CA ARG A 213 6.70 12.18 0.55
C ARG A 213 5.28 11.61 0.48
N ALA A 214 4.69 11.31 1.63
CA ALA A 214 3.35 10.75 1.69
C ALA A 214 2.29 11.72 1.13
N GLY A 215 2.37 13.00 1.50
CA GLY A 215 1.48 14.04 1.01
C GLY A 215 1.57 14.26 -0.49
N THR A 216 2.77 14.25 -1.06
CA THR A 216 2.94 14.42 -2.52
C THR A 216 2.49 13.20 -3.31
N THR A 217 2.69 11.99 -2.79
CA THR A 217 2.11 10.77 -3.37
C THR A 217 0.58 10.81 -3.36
N MET A 218 -0.03 11.29 -2.28
CA MET A 218 -1.47 11.50 -2.21
C MET A 218 -1.95 12.57 -3.22
N LEU A 219 -1.23 13.68 -3.31
CA LEU A 219 -1.54 14.78 -4.22
C LEU A 219 -1.45 14.33 -5.69
N SER A 220 -0.45 13.55 -6.06
CA SER A 220 -0.28 13.03 -7.42
C SER A 220 -1.46 12.17 -7.86
N ARG A 221 -1.99 11.34 -6.96
CA ARG A 221 -3.16 10.50 -7.23
C ARG A 221 -4.43 11.31 -7.46
N PHE A 222 -4.57 12.45 -6.79
CA PHE A 222 -5.66 13.39 -7.02
C PHE A 222 -5.63 13.98 -8.44
N PHE A 223 -4.42 14.27 -8.94
CA PHE A 223 -4.24 14.82 -10.28
C PHE A 223 -4.20 13.76 -11.39
N LEU A 224 -4.02 12.48 -11.03
CA LEU A 224 -3.87 11.39 -12.00
C LEU A 224 -5.03 11.33 -13.01
N GLY A 225 -6.28 11.48 -12.56
CA GLY A 225 -7.45 11.47 -13.44
C GLY A 225 -7.48 12.60 -14.47
N ARG A 226 -6.85 13.75 -14.18
CA ARG A 226 -6.70 14.85 -15.15
C ARG A 226 -5.51 14.63 -16.08
N LEU A 227 -4.43 14.06 -15.56
CA LEU A 227 -3.25 13.73 -16.35
C LEU A 227 -3.53 12.62 -17.38
N SER A 228 -4.26 11.58 -16.99
CA SER A 228 -4.63 10.46 -17.87
C SER A 228 -5.56 10.87 -19.02
N GLN A 229 -6.27 12.00 -18.90
CA GLN A 229 -7.05 12.57 -20.00
C GLN A 229 -6.18 13.30 -21.05
N ARG A 230 -4.97 13.76 -20.68
CA ARG A 230 -4.09 14.52 -21.56
C ARG A 230 -2.91 13.72 -22.08
N PHE A 231 -2.45 12.75 -21.33
CA PHE A 231 -1.26 11.96 -21.63
C PHE A 231 -1.61 10.48 -21.65
N SER A 232 -1.00 9.71 -22.54
CA SER A 232 -1.18 8.25 -22.54
C SER A 232 -0.56 7.64 -21.28
N THR A 233 -1.09 6.51 -20.84
CA THR A 233 -0.55 5.71 -19.71
C THR A 233 0.94 5.44 -19.89
N PHE A 234 1.38 5.11 -21.12
CA PHE A 234 2.78 4.89 -21.42
C PHE A 234 3.66 6.13 -21.19
N GLN A 235 3.19 7.31 -21.62
CA GLN A 235 3.92 8.57 -21.39
C GLN A 235 4.02 8.89 -19.90
N LEU A 236 2.96 8.71 -19.14
CA LEU A 236 2.94 8.95 -17.70
C LEU A 236 3.91 8.01 -16.97
N LEU A 237 3.92 6.73 -17.30
CA LEU A 237 4.86 5.75 -16.75
C LEU A 237 6.31 6.09 -17.11
N TRP A 238 6.57 6.45 -18.34
CA TRP A 238 7.91 6.82 -18.82
C TRP A 238 8.47 8.00 -18.06
N TRP A 239 7.71 9.11 -18.01
CA TRP A 239 8.13 10.31 -17.28
C TRP A 239 8.26 10.06 -15.78
N SER A 240 7.34 9.33 -15.18
CA SER A 240 7.39 8.93 -13.78
C SER A 240 8.67 8.16 -13.47
N THR A 241 9.04 7.20 -14.29
CA THR A 241 10.25 6.39 -14.10
C THR A 241 11.51 7.23 -14.23
N ILE A 242 11.62 8.07 -15.27
CA ILE A 242 12.81 8.93 -15.48
C ILE A 242 12.97 9.91 -14.31
N ILE A 243 11.91 10.64 -13.96
CA ILE A 243 11.98 11.66 -12.91
C ILE A 243 12.33 10.99 -11.57
N SER A 244 11.73 9.86 -11.25
CA SER A 244 12.02 9.11 -10.00
C SER A 244 13.48 8.66 -9.96
N THR A 245 14.00 8.14 -11.07
CA THR A 245 15.41 7.70 -11.16
C THR A 245 16.37 8.86 -10.95
N ILE A 246 16.14 10.00 -11.60
CA ILE A 246 16.95 11.22 -11.41
C ILE A 246 16.88 11.69 -9.97
N CYS A 247 15.69 11.72 -9.37
CA CYS A 247 15.51 12.12 -7.97
C CYS A 247 16.23 11.17 -7.00
N CYS A 248 16.15 9.85 -7.21
CA CYS A 248 16.88 8.87 -6.39
C CYS A 248 18.41 9.12 -6.46
N GLY A 249 18.95 9.37 -7.64
CA GLY A 249 20.35 9.73 -7.78
C GLY A 249 20.71 11.06 -7.13
N ALA A 250 19.84 12.07 -7.26
CA ALA A 250 20.05 13.39 -6.67
C ALA A 250 20.00 13.39 -5.14
N MET A 251 19.28 12.45 -4.50
CA MET A 251 19.24 12.32 -3.04
C MET A 251 20.62 12.08 -2.43
N ALA A 252 21.50 11.36 -3.13
CA ALA A 252 22.88 11.11 -2.66
C ALA A 252 23.69 12.41 -2.47
N PHE A 253 23.31 13.49 -3.13
CA PHE A 253 23.96 14.80 -3.07
C PHE A 253 23.21 15.80 -2.16
N ALA A 254 22.17 15.36 -1.48
CA ALA A 254 21.35 16.23 -0.63
C ALA A 254 21.95 16.33 0.77
N HIS A 255 22.74 17.36 1.06
CA HIS A 255 23.40 17.57 2.34
C HIS A 255 22.57 18.40 3.34
N THR A 256 21.39 18.88 2.97
CA THR A 256 20.52 19.65 3.87
C THR A 256 19.09 19.07 3.88
N PRO A 257 18.34 19.21 5.02
CA PRO A 257 16.96 18.76 5.08
C PRO A 257 16.05 19.40 4.03
N ILE A 258 16.34 20.67 3.66
CA ILE A 258 15.55 21.41 2.67
C ILE A 258 15.78 20.85 1.27
N SER A 259 17.05 20.62 0.89
CA SER A 259 17.37 20.03 -0.42
C SER A 259 16.80 18.61 -0.56
N LEU A 260 16.93 17.79 0.49
CA LEU A 260 16.36 16.45 0.53
C LEU A 260 14.82 16.50 0.44
N GLY A 261 14.18 17.39 1.19
CA GLY A 261 12.73 17.59 1.16
C GLY A 261 12.21 18.00 -0.23
N ALA A 262 12.91 18.88 -0.91
CA ALA A 262 12.55 19.29 -2.28
C ALA A 262 12.68 18.14 -3.29
N ILE A 263 13.75 17.34 -3.21
CA ILE A 263 13.94 16.18 -4.08
C ILE A 263 12.87 15.12 -3.78
N VAL A 264 12.60 14.86 -2.49
CA VAL A 264 11.57 13.90 -2.06
C VAL A 264 10.16 14.34 -2.47
N PHE A 265 9.88 15.66 -2.49
CA PHE A 265 8.64 16.20 -3.01
C PHE A 265 8.42 15.80 -4.47
N ILE A 266 9.42 16.00 -5.32
CA ILE A 266 9.35 15.65 -6.76
C ILE A 266 9.27 14.12 -6.92
N ALA A 267 10.10 13.38 -6.21
CA ALA A 267 10.11 11.92 -6.24
C ALA A 267 8.77 11.31 -5.79
N GLY A 268 8.20 11.81 -4.69
CA GLY A 268 6.91 11.35 -4.17
C GLY A 268 5.76 11.61 -5.14
N PHE A 269 5.76 12.76 -5.80
CA PHE A 269 4.77 13.09 -6.83
C PHE A 269 4.89 12.15 -8.04
N SER A 270 6.11 11.95 -8.51
CA SER A 270 6.41 11.10 -9.66
C SER A 270 6.07 9.63 -9.39
N LEU A 271 6.55 9.06 -8.29
CA LEU A 271 6.24 7.68 -7.88
C LEU A 271 4.73 7.48 -7.64
N GLY A 272 4.06 8.49 -7.11
CA GLY A 272 2.62 8.44 -6.87
C GLY A 272 1.78 8.39 -8.15
N ILE A 273 2.27 8.91 -9.27
CA ILE A 273 1.65 8.76 -10.60
C ILE A 273 1.87 7.34 -11.12
N GLY A 274 3.08 6.80 -10.98
CA GLY A 274 3.44 5.51 -11.58
C GLY A 274 2.88 4.29 -10.87
N GLN A 275 2.59 4.38 -9.56
CA GLN A 275 2.09 3.24 -8.78
C GLN A 275 0.69 2.72 -9.20
N PRO A 276 -0.31 3.57 -9.53
CA PRO A 276 -1.66 3.11 -9.89
C PRO A 276 -1.86 2.84 -11.38
N LEU A 277 -0.90 3.15 -12.25
CA LEU A 277 -0.96 2.94 -13.71
C LEU A 277 -0.48 1.55 -14.11
#